data_7e5f934c4722390985ef53e512579f17
#
_entry.id   7e5f934c4722390985ef53e512579f17
#
_cell.length_a   1.000
_cell.length_b   1.000
_cell.length_c   1.000
_cell.angle_alpha   90.00
_cell.angle_beta   90.00
_cell.angle_gamma   90.00
#
_symmetry.space_group_name_H-M   'P 1'
#
loop_
_entity.id
_entity.type
_entity.pdbx_description
1 polymer ?
#
loop_
_entity_poly.entity_id
_entity_poly.type
_entity_poly.pdbx_seq_one_letter_code
_entity_poly.pdbx_strand_id
1 'polypeptide(L)'
;MNFKEQIQKDLNIIFNPDEYGEDHIIDNKIVNIIVDNETLKDRNRKEYDGIVQAEILYFAKKEDLLKEPIPESVQMFDGIPYIIFDAKLDEGVYEVILQASKN
;
A
#
# COMPACT_ATOMS: atom_id res chain seq x y z
N MET A 1 -7.86 -15.07 6.89
CA MET A 1 -8.23 -14.14 5.81
C MET A 1 -7.57 -12.80 6.03
N ASN A 2 -6.84 -12.31 5.06
CA ASN A 2 -6.21 -11.01 5.20
C ASN A 2 -7.15 -9.89 4.74
N PHE A 3 -6.72 -8.66 4.92
CA PHE A 3 -7.55 -7.52 4.62
C PHE A 3 -7.94 -7.44 3.14
N LYS A 4 -7.02 -7.77 2.26
CA LYS A 4 -7.28 -7.74 0.82
C LYS A 4 -8.38 -8.73 0.42
N GLU A 5 -8.36 -9.91 0.98
CA GLU A 5 -9.40 -10.89 0.70
C GLU A 5 -10.77 -10.40 1.17
N GLN A 6 -10.79 -9.73 2.29
CA GLN A 6 -12.02 -9.15 2.81
C GLN A 6 -12.55 -8.06 1.89
N ILE A 7 -11.66 -7.20 1.41
CA ILE A 7 -12.04 -6.17 0.44
C ILE A 7 -12.62 -6.79 -0.82
N GLN A 8 -11.99 -7.81 -1.34
CA GLN A 8 -12.44 -8.45 -2.57
C GLN A 8 -13.80 -9.12 -2.43
N LYS A 9 -14.06 -9.74 -1.30
CA LYS A 9 -15.34 -10.37 -1.06
C LYS A 9 -16.49 -9.39 -1.08
N ASP A 10 -16.23 -8.22 -0.57
CA ASP A 10 -17.26 -7.23 -0.36
C ASP A 10 -17.17 -6.09 -1.36
N LEU A 11 -16.66 -6.37 -2.52
CA LEU A 11 -16.22 -5.35 -3.44
C LEU A 11 -17.18 -4.24 -3.79
N ASN A 12 -18.41 -4.56 -3.92
CA ASN A 12 -19.40 -3.57 -4.32
C ASN A 12 -19.78 -2.62 -3.21
N ILE A 13 -19.40 -2.95 -2.00
CA ILE A 13 -19.80 -2.16 -0.86
C ILE A 13 -18.59 -1.52 -0.23
N ILE A 14 -17.41 -1.93 -0.58
CA ILE A 14 -16.50 -2.10 0.31
C ILE A 14 -15.25 -1.50 0.53
N PHE A 15 -14.52 -1.09 -0.39
CA PHE A 15 -13.33 -0.32 -0.12
C PHE A 15 -13.77 1.09 0.24
N ASN A 16 -13.93 1.32 1.54
CA ASN A 16 -14.39 2.62 2.03
C ASN A 16 -13.34 3.21 2.96
N PRO A 17 -12.34 3.91 2.40
CA PRO A 17 -11.30 4.54 3.22
C PRO A 17 -11.85 5.56 4.20
N ASP A 18 -12.97 6.19 3.89
CA ASP A 18 -13.58 7.14 4.80
C ASP A 18 -14.00 6.50 6.11
N GLU A 19 -14.26 5.19 6.08
CA GLU A 19 -14.66 4.47 7.27
C GLU A 19 -13.50 3.75 7.95
N TYR A 20 -12.61 3.16 7.16
CA TYR A 20 -11.53 2.32 7.70
C TYR A 20 -10.14 2.86 7.48
N GLY A 21 -10.01 3.89 6.69
CA GLY A 21 -8.71 4.38 6.29
C GLY A 21 -8.23 5.55 7.13
N GLU A 22 -7.04 5.98 6.81
CA GLU A 22 -6.44 7.15 7.41
C GLU A 22 -5.79 7.98 6.31
N ASP A 23 -5.69 9.29 6.57
CA ASP A 23 -5.10 10.20 5.59
C ASP A 23 -3.58 10.21 5.71
N HIS A 24 -2.92 10.06 4.57
CA HIS A 24 -1.47 10.19 4.48
C HIS A 24 -1.13 11.08 3.30
N ILE A 25 0.06 11.67 3.34
CA ILE A 25 0.52 12.50 2.23
C ILE A 25 1.39 11.63 1.33
N ILE A 26 0.89 11.38 0.12
CA ILE A 26 1.59 10.57 -0.86
C ILE A 26 1.90 11.44 -2.07
N ASP A 27 3.19 11.64 -2.35
CA ASP A 27 3.65 12.47 -3.46
C ASP A 27 3.01 13.86 -3.44
N ASN A 28 2.98 14.47 -2.24
CA ASN A 28 2.46 15.82 -2.01
C ASN A 28 0.94 15.94 -2.14
N LYS A 29 0.23 14.83 -2.09
CA LYS A 29 -1.23 14.83 -2.14
C LYS A 29 -1.78 14.06 -0.95
N ILE A 30 -2.80 14.60 -0.30
CA ILE A 30 -3.47 13.89 0.79
C ILE A 30 -4.33 12.80 0.19
N VAL A 31 -4.05 11.55 0.59
CA VAL A 31 -4.76 10.37 0.10
C VAL A 31 -5.26 9.58 1.29
N ASN A 32 -6.53 9.19 1.24
CA ASN A 32 -7.09 8.33 2.28
C ASN A 32 -6.82 6.87 1.89
N ILE A 33 -6.11 6.16 2.75
CA ILE A 33 -5.64 4.81 2.46
C ILE A 33 -5.90 3.89 3.64
N ILE A 34 -5.79 2.60 3.39
CA ILE A 34 -5.86 1.59 4.45
C ILE A 34 -4.48 0.95 4.57
N VAL A 35 -3.89 1.02 5.76
CA VAL A 35 -2.57 0.43 6.01
C VAL A 35 -2.76 -0.92 6.68
N ASP A 36 -2.08 -1.95 6.15
CA ASP A 36 -2.20 -3.32 6.66
C ASP A 36 -0.80 -3.92 6.85
N ASN A 37 -0.11 -3.45 7.86
CA ASN A 37 1.25 -3.90 8.13
C ASN A 37 1.31 -5.30 8.76
N GLU A 38 0.22 -5.80 9.27
CA GLU A 38 0.19 -7.16 9.79
C GLU A 38 0.35 -8.19 8.69
N THR A 39 -0.35 -7.97 7.58
CA THR A 39 -0.18 -8.82 6.41
C THR A 39 1.25 -8.74 5.89
N LEU A 40 1.84 -7.54 5.93
CA LEU A 40 3.21 -7.35 5.50
C LEU A 40 4.20 -8.13 6.35
N LYS A 41 4.03 -8.14 7.65
CA LYS A 41 4.89 -8.93 8.54
C LYS A 41 4.87 -10.40 8.20
N ASP A 42 3.69 -10.91 7.90
CA ASP A 42 3.54 -12.31 7.54
C ASP A 42 4.24 -12.60 6.22
N ARG A 43 4.10 -11.73 5.23
CA ARG A 43 4.77 -11.88 3.95
C ARG A 43 6.28 -11.79 4.07
N ASN A 44 6.80 -10.89 4.90
CA ASN A 44 8.23 -10.77 5.10
C ASN A 44 8.84 -12.08 5.58
N ARG A 45 8.13 -12.80 6.45
CA ARG A 45 8.62 -14.08 6.94
C ARG A 45 8.52 -15.18 5.90
N LYS A 46 7.43 -15.20 5.17
CA LYS A 46 7.12 -16.34 4.28
C LYS A 46 7.65 -16.19 2.87
N GLU A 47 7.60 -14.99 2.33
CA GLU A 47 7.90 -14.78 0.92
C GLU A 47 9.25 -14.13 0.69
N TYR A 48 9.70 -13.29 1.60
CA TYR A 48 10.89 -12.49 1.37
C TYR A 48 12.10 -12.96 2.16
N ASP A 49 11.88 -13.89 3.07
CA ASP A 49 12.96 -14.57 3.82
C ASP A 49 13.94 -13.59 4.47
N GLY A 50 13.44 -12.46 4.94
CA GLY A 50 14.27 -11.49 5.62
C GLY A 50 15.19 -10.67 4.73
N ILE A 51 15.21 -10.92 3.44
CA ILE A 51 16.08 -10.20 2.52
C ILE A 51 15.58 -8.79 2.27
N VAL A 52 14.28 -8.64 2.14
CA VAL A 52 13.66 -7.36 1.87
C VAL A 52 13.05 -6.82 3.15
N GLN A 53 13.35 -5.56 3.46
CA GLN A 53 12.79 -4.91 4.62
C GLN A 53 11.65 -3.98 4.19
N ALA A 54 10.56 -4.59 3.77
CA ALA A 54 9.36 -3.85 3.47
C ALA A 54 8.78 -3.32 4.77
N GLU A 55 8.37 -2.07 4.77
CA GLU A 55 7.92 -1.40 5.99
C GLU A 55 6.46 -1.04 6.00
N ILE A 56 5.87 -0.81 4.83
CA ILE A 56 4.49 -0.34 4.74
C ILE A 56 3.78 -1.11 3.64
N LEU A 57 2.60 -1.59 3.94
CA LEU A 57 1.68 -2.12 2.95
C LEU A 57 0.40 -1.32 3.05
N TYR A 58 -0.06 -0.74 1.95
CA TYR A 58 -1.30 0.02 1.98
C TYR A 58 -2.16 -0.26 0.75
N PHE A 59 -3.44 0.02 0.90
CA PHE A 59 -4.42 -0.05 -0.17
C PHE A 59 -4.95 1.35 -0.44
N ALA A 60 -5.03 1.71 -1.72
CA ALA A 60 -5.55 3.01 -2.14
C ALA A 60 -6.36 2.85 -3.41
N LYS A 61 -7.40 3.67 -3.55
CA LYS A 61 -8.15 3.70 -4.79
C LYS A 61 -7.27 4.23 -5.91
N LYS A 62 -7.35 3.60 -7.06
CA LYS A 62 -6.57 4.00 -8.23
C LYS A 62 -6.70 5.50 -8.52
N GLU A 63 -7.91 6.02 -8.47
CA GLU A 63 -8.19 7.41 -8.79
C GLU A 63 -7.63 8.41 -7.77
N ASP A 64 -7.30 7.94 -6.58
CA ASP A 64 -6.81 8.82 -5.53
C ASP A 64 -5.30 9.03 -5.61
N LEU A 65 -4.58 8.15 -6.29
CA LEU A 65 -3.13 8.29 -6.42
C LEU A 65 -2.81 9.25 -7.55
N LEU A 66 -1.88 10.17 -7.27
CA LEU A 66 -1.49 11.19 -8.24
C LEU A 66 -0.83 10.60 -9.47
N LYS A 67 -0.04 9.56 -9.26
CA LYS A 67 0.60 8.85 -10.36
C LYS A 67 0.64 7.36 -10.07
N GLU A 68 0.76 6.57 -11.12
CA GLU A 68 0.81 5.13 -11.01
C GLU A 68 2.04 4.69 -10.21
N PRO A 69 1.84 3.85 -9.18
CA PRO A 69 2.98 3.34 -8.43
C PRO A 69 3.73 2.29 -9.25
N ILE A 70 5.01 2.54 -9.49
CA ILE A 70 5.84 1.67 -10.32
C ILE A 70 6.92 1.06 -9.44
N PRO A 71 7.08 -0.27 -9.42
CA PRO A 71 8.15 -0.90 -8.63
C PRO A 71 9.52 -0.33 -8.96
N GLU A 72 10.33 -0.19 -7.93
CA GLU A 72 11.68 0.35 -7.97
C GLU A 72 11.75 1.87 -8.08
N SER A 73 10.62 2.54 -8.20
CA SER A 73 10.60 4.00 -8.17
C SER A 73 10.43 4.51 -6.73
N VAL A 74 10.69 5.80 -6.56
CA VAL A 74 10.58 6.44 -5.25
C VAL A 74 9.17 7.00 -5.07
N GLN A 75 8.61 6.79 -3.89
CA GLN A 75 7.35 7.40 -3.51
C GLN A 75 7.54 8.14 -2.20
N MET A 76 7.10 9.39 -2.17
CA MET A 76 7.11 10.16 -0.92
C MET A 76 5.89 9.78 -0.11
N PHE A 77 6.12 9.32 1.11
CA PHE A 77 5.04 8.91 2.00
C PHE A 77 5.22 9.63 3.32
N ASP A 78 4.28 10.54 3.62
CA ASP A 78 4.35 11.41 4.81
C ASP A 78 5.67 12.18 4.89
N GLY A 79 6.15 12.64 3.74
CA GLY A 79 7.38 13.42 3.68
C GLY A 79 8.66 12.61 3.72
N ILE A 80 8.56 11.30 3.72
CA ILE A 80 9.71 10.40 3.77
C ILE A 80 9.82 9.64 2.46
N PRO A 81 11.00 9.62 1.82
CA PRO A 81 11.14 8.85 0.58
C PRO A 81 11.22 7.35 0.86
N TYR A 82 10.43 6.60 0.14
CA TYR A 82 10.45 5.14 0.16
C TYR A 82 10.62 4.64 -1.25
N ILE A 83 11.08 3.42 -1.39
CA ILE A 83 11.15 2.74 -2.67
C ILE A 83 9.94 1.80 -2.77
N ILE A 84 9.24 1.85 -3.88
CA ILE A 84 8.12 0.94 -4.10
C ILE A 84 8.69 -0.44 -4.37
N PHE A 85 8.43 -1.38 -3.47
CA PHE A 85 8.87 -2.75 -3.63
C PHE A 85 7.97 -3.50 -4.59
N ASP A 86 6.65 -3.30 -4.45
CA ASP A 86 5.68 -3.98 -5.29
C ASP A 86 4.41 -3.13 -5.35
N ALA A 87 3.68 -3.26 -6.45
CA ALA A 87 2.42 -2.58 -6.61
C ALA A 87 1.53 -3.42 -7.51
N LYS A 88 0.34 -3.72 -7.03
CA LYS A 88 -0.64 -4.52 -7.78
C LYS A 88 -1.95 -3.78 -7.85
N LEU A 89 -2.55 -3.79 -9.03
CA LEU A 89 -3.87 -3.21 -9.24
C LEU A 89 -4.88 -4.34 -9.35
N ASP A 90 -5.91 -4.28 -8.54
CA ASP A 90 -6.95 -5.28 -8.54
C ASP A 90 -8.28 -4.58 -8.32
N GLU A 91 -9.12 -4.61 -9.34
CA GLU A 91 -10.46 -4.04 -9.28
C GLU A 91 -10.52 -2.61 -8.78
N GLY A 92 -9.62 -1.78 -9.32
CA GLY A 92 -9.62 -0.36 -9.01
C GLY A 92 -8.91 0.01 -7.71
N VAL A 93 -8.29 -0.96 -7.04
CA VAL A 93 -7.57 -0.74 -5.79
C VAL A 93 -6.12 -1.17 -5.97
N TYR A 94 -5.20 -0.27 -5.66
CA TYR A 94 -3.79 -0.61 -5.63
C TYR A 94 -3.40 -1.16 -4.26
N GLU A 95 -2.64 -2.25 -4.29
CA GLU A 95 -1.94 -2.75 -3.12
C GLU A 95 -0.47 -2.39 -3.32
N VAL A 96 0.04 -1.51 -2.49
CA VAL A 96 1.40 -0.99 -2.63
C VAL A 96 2.24 -1.38 -1.43
N ILE A 97 3.44 -1.89 -1.69
CA ILE A 97 4.40 -2.25 -0.64
C ILE A 97 5.61 -1.34 -0.78
N LEU A 98 5.96 -0.67 0.30
CA LEU A 98 7.07 0.26 0.34
C LEU A 98 8.19 -0.29 1.21
N GLN A 99 9.42 -0.07 0.77
CA GLN A 99 10.60 -0.40 1.57
C GLN A 99 11.40 0.86 1.82
N ALA A 100 12.20 0.83 2.87
CA ALA A 100 13.03 1.97 3.21
C ALA A 100 14.00 2.29 2.08
N SER A 101 14.13 3.59 1.79
CA SER A 101 15.15 4.04 0.85
C SER A 101 16.47 4.11 1.59
N LYS A 102 17.44 3.34 1.14
CA LYS A 102 18.77 3.34 1.74
C LYS A 102 19.70 4.19 0.89
N ASN A 103 20.15 5.26 1.45
CA ASN A 103 21.15 6.09 0.80
C ASN A 103 22.43 6.09 1.62
#